data_1a479018aa05d7ea87e3eb6fe022df89
#
_entry.id   1a479018aa05d7ea87e3eb6fe022df89
#
_cell.length_a   1.000
_cell.length_b   1.000
_cell.length_c   1.000
_cell.angle_alpha   90.00
_cell.angle_beta   90.00
_cell.angle_gamma   90.00
#
_symmetry.space_group_name_H-M   'P 1'
#
loop_
_entity.id
_entity.type
_entity.pdbx_description
1 polymer ?
#
loop_
_entity_poly.entity_id
_entity_poly.type
_entity_poly.pdbx_seq_one_letter_code
_entity_poly.pdbx_strand_id
1 'polypeptide(L)'
;MDHFSKKDMLKITGKWLVIFGTIMIIFCAYQYRLGSMYTSRMISLVGSLEHQTDVETAIFGEFQEEDYQSGLQSIRDAGLEKTGEDNLYQTIISYGRNWYVVMTVMLCLTGMAYDCYRCRKNAARAEKYAEQIREEERTRLQEEKDYVIKEREKMGTYMENIAHQLKTPTAGMMLGLEYLHDTEADEQRQRRLGQRISQLERMSDMTASLLRLAQIDSGKIWMKKKKENLSELLNESADAVEPLRAAKSIDFQQKIPEETMLSCDAFWIREVFKNLLKNATEHTPENGQIRMTLDVSNGQYDIRIYNSGAEITMDQREEIFDRFYQTDGDKKDSFGIGLHLSREIFRMHQGTVRVLESDETGTTFQILLPIFTAKDAGSNLTEL
;
A
#
# COMPACT_ATOMS: atom_id res chain seq x y z
N MET A 1 -1.84 11.35 -21.94
CA MET A 1 -1.91 11.29 -23.42
C MET A 1 -0.77 10.51 -24.08
N ASP A 2 0.12 9.83 -23.34
CA ASP A 2 1.40 9.30 -23.85
C ASP A 2 1.60 7.79 -23.72
N HIS A 3 0.54 6.98 -23.72
CA HIS A 3 0.69 5.52 -23.67
C HIS A 3 0.69 4.80 -25.02
N PHE A 4 0.72 5.54 -26.14
CA PHE A 4 1.04 4.94 -27.43
C PHE A 4 2.57 4.78 -27.50
N SER A 5 3.04 3.59 -27.15
CA SER A 5 4.48 3.31 -27.04
C SER A 5 5.17 3.55 -28.38
N LYS A 6 6.36 4.20 -28.36
CA LYS A 6 7.28 4.24 -29.52
C LYS A 6 7.47 2.85 -30.16
N LYS A 7 7.38 1.78 -29.37
CA LYS A 7 7.42 0.39 -29.81
C LYS A 7 6.24 -0.01 -30.71
N ASP A 8 5.03 0.47 -30.44
CA ASP A 8 3.85 0.13 -31.26
C ASP A 8 3.87 0.88 -32.58
N MET A 9 4.30 2.13 -32.58
CA MET A 9 4.57 2.88 -33.82
C MET A 9 5.64 2.19 -34.67
N LEU A 10 6.72 1.73 -34.06
CA LEU A 10 7.81 1.06 -34.79
C LEU A 10 7.35 -0.26 -35.40
N LYS A 11 6.50 -1.02 -34.73
CA LYS A 11 5.91 -2.26 -35.29
C LYS A 11 4.97 -1.99 -36.45
N ILE A 12 4.13 -0.97 -36.38
CA ILE A 12 3.19 -0.59 -37.41
C ILE A 12 3.99 -0.09 -38.66
N THR A 13 4.94 0.82 -38.46
CA THR A 13 5.80 1.32 -39.56
C THR A 13 6.62 0.22 -40.18
N GLY A 14 7.21 -0.69 -39.39
CA GLY A 14 7.97 -1.84 -39.91
C GLY A 14 7.12 -2.79 -40.76
N LYS A 15 5.89 -3.11 -40.31
CA LYS A 15 4.94 -3.93 -41.09
C LYS A 15 4.62 -3.31 -42.43
N TRP A 16 4.32 -2.01 -42.48
CA TRP A 16 3.98 -1.32 -43.72
C TRP A 16 5.15 -1.10 -44.63
N LEU A 17 6.36 -0.94 -44.11
CA LEU A 17 7.61 -0.91 -44.92
C LEU A 17 7.85 -2.25 -45.64
N VAL A 18 7.63 -3.37 -44.96
CA VAL A 18 7.77 -4.71 -45.59
C VAL A 18 6.73 -4.90 -46.69
N ILE A 19 5.44 -4.55 -46.43
CA ILE A 19 4.37 -4.63 -47.42
C ILE A 19 4.71 -3.77 -48.67
N PHE A 20 5.14 -2.53 -48.42
CA PHE A 20 5.55 -1.62 -49.52
C PHE A 20 6.71 -2.20 -50.35
N GLY A 21 7.77 -2.67 -49.67
CA GLY A 21 8.92 -3.29 -50.33
C GLY A 21 8.53 -4.49 -51.18
N THR A 22 7.66 -5.36 -50.67
CA THR A 22 7.19 -6.54 -51.41
C THR A 22 6.39 -6.16 -52.66
N ILE A 23 5.47 -5.20 -52.56
CA ILE A 23 4.67 -4.71 -53.66
C ILE A 23 5.58 -4.08 -54.74
N MET A 24 6.58 -3.29 -54.31
CA MET A 24 7.53 -2.67 -55.22
C MET A 24 8.37 -3.70 -56.00
N ILE A 25 8.85 -4.76 -55.36
CA ILE A 25 9.62 -5.83 -55.99
C ILE A 25 8.75 -6.53 -57.04
N ILE A 26 7.52 -6.91 -56.67
CA ILE A 26 6.59 -7.56 -57.61
C ILE A 26 6.31 -6.65 -58.84
N PHE A 27 6.09 -5.38 -58.57
CA PHE A 27 5.83 -4.40 -59.60
C PHE A 27 7.03 -4.23 -60.53
N CYS A 28 8.24 -4.10 -60.02
CA CYS A 28 9.48 -3.98 -60.84
C CYS A 28 9.71 -5.23 -61.72
N ALA A 29 9.48 -6.42 -61.12
CA ALA A 29 9.57 -7.67 -61.90
C ALA A 29 8.53 -7.76 -63.04
N TYR A 30 7.29 -7.34 -62.75
CA TYR A 30 6.23 -7.28 -63.76
C TYR A 30 6.54 -6.28 -64.86
N GLN A 31 7.02 -5.08 -64.57
CA GLN A 31 7.40 -4.07 -65.52
C GLN A 31 8.57 -4.55 -66.38
N TYR A 32 9.58 -5.19 -65.78
CA TYR A 32 10.69 -5.76 -66.53
C TYR A 32 10.22 -6.82 -67.55
N ARG A 33 9.34 -7.74 -67.14
CA ARG A 33 8.77 -8.79 -67.99
C ARG A 33 7.89 -8.20 -69.10
N LEU A 34 7.06 -7.20 -68.81
CA LEU A 34 6.24 -6.51 -69.80
C LEU A 34 7.09 -5.81 -70.85
N GLY A 35 8.15 -5.09 -70.41
CA GLY A 35 9.07 -4.41 -71.23
C GLY A 35 9.74 -5.36 -72.23
N SER A 36 10.32 -6.42 -71.73
CA SER A 36 10.97 -7.44 -72.54
C SER A 36 10.03 -8.05 -73.62
N MET A 37 8.76 -8.31 -73.22
CA MET A 37 7.76 -8.86 -74.12
C MET A 37 7.38 -7.86 -75.28
N TYR A 38 7.18 -6.58 -74.94
CA TYR A 38 6.85 -5.55 -75.94
C TYR A 38 8.00 -5.29 -76.88
N THR A 39 9.23 -5.21 -76.40
CA THR A 39 10.42 -5.01 -77.27
C THR A 39 10.55 -6.17 -78.20
N SER A 40 10.46 -7.42 -77.78
CA SER A 40 10.54 -8.58 -78.60
C SER A 40 9.47 -8.62 -79.70
N ARG A 41 8.21 -8.25 -79.32
CA ARG A 41 7.09 -8.21 -80.30
C ARG A 41 7.24 -7.07 -81.33
N MET A 42 7.74 -5.91 -80.92
CA MET A 42 7.99 -4.80 -81.83
C MET A 42 9.08 -5.14 -82.85
N ILE A 43 10.14 -5.82 -82.37
CA ILE A 43 11.21 -6.28 -83.27
C ILE A 43 10.67 -7.35 -84.25
N SER A 44 9.86 -8.29 -83.75
CA SER A 44 9.25 -9.30 -84.62
C SER A 44 8.27 -8.69 -85.62
N LEU A 45 7.54 -7.61 -85.28
CA LEU A 45 6.68 -6.87 -86.22
C LEU A 45 7.49 -6.25 -87.37
N VAL A 46 8.65 -5.66 -87.10
CA VAL A 46 9.49 -5.11 -88.10
C VAL A 46 9.99 -6.21 -89.06
N GLY A 47 10.34 -7.39 -88.56
CA GLY A 47 10.74 -8.54 -89.35
C GLY A 47 9.58 -9.12 -90.19
N SER A 48 8.38 -9.17 -89.67
CA SER A 48 7.18 -9.64 -90.38
C SER A 48 6.77 -8.73 -91.57
N LEU A 49 7.01 -7.44 -91.42
CA LEU A 49 6.82 -6.49 -92.56
C LEU A 49 7.76 -6.74 -93.73
N GLU A 50 8.96 -7.22 -93.44
CA GLU A 50 9.94 -7.58 -94.45
C GLU A 50 9.59 -8.89 -95.21
N HIS A 51 8.97 -9.84 -94.48
CA HIS A 51 8.59 -11.12 -95.04
C HIS A 51 7.13 -11.16 -95.57
N GLN A 52 6.41 -10.03 -95.63
CA GLN A 52 5.00 -9.93 -95.98
C GLN A 52 4.09 -10.87 -95.18
N THR A 53 4.48 -11.20 -93.96
CA THR A 53 3.68 -11.96 -93.02
C THR A 53 2.51 -11.09 -92.49
N ASP A 54 1.33 -11.70 -92.22
CA ASP A 54 0.17 -10.97 -91.69
C ASP A 54 0.49 -10.27 -90.35
N VAL A 55 0.34 -8.94 -90.33
CA VAL A 55 0.63 -8.08 -89.21
C VAL A 55 -0.17 -8.51 -87.96
N GLU A 56 -1.40 -9.03 -88.12
CA GLU A 56 -2.22 -9.51 -87.02
C GLU A 56 -1.60 -10.73 -86.32
N THR A 57 -1.01 -11.64 -87.08
CA THR A 57 -0.28 -12.80 -86.59
C THR A 57 1.01 -12.38 -85.84
N ALA A 58 1.71 -11.36 -86.31
CA ALA A 58 2.91 -10.83 -85.67
C ALA A 58 2.59 -10.13 -84.31
N ILE A 59 1.41 -9.48 -84.16
CA ILE A 59 1.04 -8.80 -82.96
C ILE A 59 0.43 -9.76 -81.93
N PHE A 60 -0.44 -10.64 -82.37
CA PHE A 60 -1.27 -11.47 -81.51
C PHE A 60 -1.00 -12.98 -81.56
N GLY A 61 -0.21 -13.44 -82.53
CA GLY A 61 0.14 -14.83 -82.75
C GLY A 61 1.26 -15.32 -81.80
N GLU A 62 1.72 -16.57 -82.09
CA GLU A 62 2.89 -17.10 -81.40
C GLU A 62 4.17 -16.37 -81.83
N PHE A 63 5.10 -16.17 -80.92
CA PHE A 63 6.36 -15.53 -81.15
C PHE A 63 7.19 -16.41 -82.06
N GLN A 64 7.62 -15.84 -83.27
CA GLN A 64 8.46 -16.55 -84.17
C GLN A 64 9.88 -15.96 -84.11
N GLU A 65 10.84 -16.82 -83.83
CA GLU A 65 12.24 -16.44 -83.66
C GLU A 65 12.86 -15.90 -84.99
N GLU A 66 12.42 -16.42 -86.17
CA GLU A 66 12.87 -15.97 -87.44
C GLU A 66 12.49 -14.52 -87.74
N ASP A 67 11.27 -14.13 -87.48
CA ASP A 67 10.80 -12.73 -87.61
C ASP A 67 11.53 -11.79 -86.61
N TYR A 68 11.84 -12.25 -85.43
CA TYR A 68 12.63 -11.49 -84.50
C TYR A 68 14.06 -11.25 -84.95
N GLN A 69 14.72 -12.27 -85.46
CA GLN A 69 16.11 -12.14 -85.95
C GLN A 69 16.16 -11.26 -87.19
N SER A 70 15.22 -11.39 -88.16
CA SER A 70 15.10 -10.52 -89.35
C SER A 70 14.83 -9.06 -88.95
N GLY A 71 13.93 -8.82 -87.98
CA GLY A 71 13.66 -7.49 -87.46
C GLY A 71 14.87 -6.84 -86.80
N LEU A 72 15.65 -7.60 -86.05
CA LEU A 72 16.92 -7.14 -85.51
C LEU A 72 17.93 -6.71 -86.59
N GLN A 73 18.00 -7.48 -87.66
CA GLN A 73 18.90 -7.20 -88.73
C GLN A 73 18.47 -5.93 -89.48
N SER A 74 17.21 -5.75 -89.81
CA SER A 74 16.67 -4.56 -90.49
C SER A 74 16.81 -3.28 -89.63
N ILE A 75 16.63 -3.34 -88.31
CA ILE A 75 16.89 -2.22 -87.40
C ILE A 75 18.40 -1.87 -87.39
N ARG A 76 19.28 -2.87 -87.43
CA ARG A 76 20.73 -2.70 -87.47
C ARG A 76 21.19 -2.07 -88.80
N ASP A 77 20.68 -2.59 -89.94
CA ASP A 77 20.99 -2.11 -91.29
C ASP A 77 20.47 -0.67 -91.51
N ALA A 78 19.36 -0.30 -90.92
CA ALA A 78 18.85 1.07 -90.93
C ALA A 78 19.57 2.04 -90.00
N GLY A 79 20.55 1.58 -89.19
CA GLY A 79 21.30 2.42 -88.26
C GLY A 79 20.51 2.95 -87.08
N LEU A 80 19.35 2.33 -86.80
CA LEU A 80 18.39 2.78 -85.77
C LEU A 80 18.66 2.15 -84.43
N GLU A 81 19.75 1.43 -84.22
CA GLU A 81 20.09 0.75 -82.98
C GLU A 81 20.11 1.66 -81.77
N LYS A 82 20.25 2.96 -81.95
CA LYS A 82 20.40 3.91 -80.82
C LYS A 82 19.30 4.98 -80.66
N THR A 83 18.37 5.12 -81.61
CA THR A 83 17.52 6.33 -81.66
C THR A 83 16.00 6.10 -81.54
N GLY A 84 15.48 4.89 -81.74
CA GLY A 84 14.04 4.66 -81.86
C GLY A 84 13.34 4.09 -80.57
N GLU A 85 14.03 3.22 -79.88
CA GLU A 85 13.41 2.48 -78.76
C GLU A 85 13.37 3.24 -77.47
N ASP A 86 14.29 4.15 -77.22
CA ASP A 86 14.45 4.67 -75.83
C ASP A 86 13.53 5.80 -75.44
N ASN A 87 13.00 6.62 -76.34
CA ASN A 87 12.33 7.84 -75.96
C ASN A 87 10.80 7.68 -75.69
N LEU A 88 10.04 7.07 -76.60
CA LEU A 88 8.58 7.01 -76.42
C LEU A 88 8.16 5.93 -75.46
N TYR A 89 8.75 4.73 -75.60
CA TYR A 89 8.44 3.60 -74.72
C TYR A 89 8.90 3.84 -73.29
N GLN A 90 10.13 4.32 -73.12
CA GLN A 90 10.64 4.70 -71.79
C GLN A 90 9.83 5.84 -71.13
N THR A 91 9.33 6.79 -71.93
CA THR A 91 8.50 7.88 -71.50
C THR A 91 7.13 7.33 -70.96
N ILE A 92 6.46 6.49 -71.78
CA ILE A 92 5.15 5.90 -71.37
C ILE A 92 5.30 5.02 -70.17
N ILE A 93 6.31 4.18 -70.08
CA ILE A 93 6.56 3.32 -68.89
C ILE A 93 6.92 4.16 -67.67
N SER A 94 7.71 5.22 -67.82
CA SER A 94 8.09 6.08 -66.72
C SER A 94 6.90 6.80 -66.15
N TYR A 95 5.96 7.29 -66.93
CA TYR A 95 4.68 7.87 -66.41
C TYR A 95 3.83 6.84 -65.72
N GLY A 96 3.63 5.66 -66.29
CA GLY A 96 2.88 4.56 -65.66
C GLY A 96 3.52 4.16 -64.33
N ARG A 97 4.85 3.97 -64.31
CA ARG A 97 5.61 3.63 -63.11
C ARG A 97 5.43 4.66 -61.97
N ASN A 98 5.51 5.95 -62.31
CA ASN A 98 5.38 7.01 -61.32
C ASN A 98 3.96 7.01 -60.66
N TRP A 99 2.91 6.82 -61.45
CA TRP A 99 1.56 6.72 -60.95
C TRP A 99 1.37 5.51 -60.02
N TYR A 100 1.91 4.34 -60.35
CA TYR A 100 1.84 3.15 -59.50
C TYR A 100 2.59 3.34 -58.17
N VAL A 101 3.74 4.00 -58.20
CA VAL A 101 4.49 4.35 -56.99
C VAL A 101 3.64 5.26 -56.09
N VAL A 102 3.08 6.32 -56.67
CA VAL A 102 2.22 7.26 -55.91
C VAL A 102 1.02 6.55 -55.31
N MET A 103 0.31 5.72 -56.08
CA MET A 103 -0.85 4.97 -55.60
C MET A 103 -0.47 3.97 -54.49
N THR A 104 0.66 3.28 -54.62
CA THR A 104 1.13 2.34 -53.60
C THR A 104 1.53 3.07 -52.30
N VAL A 105 2.21 4.20 -52.40
CA VAL A 105 2.56 5.03 -51.24
C VAL A 105 1.30 5.53 -50.55
N MET A 106 0.29 6.02 -51.30
CA MET A 106 -0.98 6.48 -50.75
C MET A 106 -1.75 5.35 -50.02
N LEU A 107 -1.77 4.15 -50.61
CA LEU A 107 -2.39 2.97 -50.01
C LEU A 107 -1.69 2.57 -48.70
N CYS A 108 -0.34 2.59 -48.68
CA CYS A 108 0.42 2.30 -47.45
C CYS A 108 0.20 3.36 -46.35
N LEU A 109 0.17 4.64 -46.73
CA LEU A 109 -0.08 5.73 -45.79
C LEU A 109 -1.48 5.65 -45.17
N THR A 110 -2.52 5.38 -46.03
CA THR A 110 -3.89 5.23 -45.54
C THR A 110 -4.05 4.00 -44.62
N GLY A 111 -3.41 2.88 -44.95
CA GLY A 111 -3.40 1.68 -44.12
C GLY A 111 -2.69 1.90 -42.80
N MET A 112 -1.54 2.59 -42.83
CA MET A 112 -0.81 2.95 -41.60
C MET A 112 -1.59 3.89 -40.73
N ALA A 113 -2.25 4.90 -41.30
CA ALA A 113 -3.13 5.82 -40.58
C ALA A 113 -4.32 5.10 -39.94
N TYR A 114 -4.92 4.13 -40.67
CA TYR A 114 -6.01 3.29 -40.12
C TYR A 114 -5.55 2.42 -38.94
N ASP A 115 -4.40 1.74 -39.04
CA ASP A 115 -3.83 0.92 -37.98
C ASP A 115 -3.47 1.79 -36.75
N CYS A 116 -2.92 2.98 -36.94
CA CYS A 116 -2.68 3.95 -35.88
C CYS A 116 -3.96 4.40 -35.19
N TYR A 117 -5.00 4.73 -35.96
CA TYR A 117 -6.31 5.10 -35.44
C TYR A 117 -6.94 3.96 -34.63
N ARG A 118 -6.91 2.73 -35.14
CA ARG A 118 -7.41 1.53 -34.46
C ARG A 118 -6.67 1.27 -33.16
N CYS A 119 -5.36 1.40 -33.18
CA CYS A 119 -4.51 1.19 -31.99
C CYS A 119 -4.81 2.25 -30.91
N ARG A 120 -4.93 3.53 -31.29
CA ARG A 120 -5.34 4.61 -30.37
C ARG A 120 -6.72 4.36 -29.76
N LYS A 121 -7.68 3.94 -30.57
CA LYS A 121 -9.05 3.65 -30.10
C LYS A 121 -9.08 2.48 -29.12
N ASN A 122 -8.28 1.44 -29.36
CA ASN A 122 -8.18 0.29 -28.45
C ASN A 122 -7.46 0.66 -27.16
N ALA A 123 -6.40 1.47 -27.22
CA ALA A 123 -5.70 1.98 -26.03
C ALA A 123 -6.64 2.82 -25.15
N ALA A 124 -7.40 3.74 -25.74
CA ALA A 124 -8.37 4.55 -25.01
C ALA A 124 -9.51 3.72 -24.37
N ARG A 125 -9.93 2.63 -25.02
CA ARG A 125 -10.88 1.69 -24.41
C ARG A 125 -10.29 0.93 -23.24
N ALA A 126 -9.05 0.42 -23.40
CA ALA A 126 -8.35 -0.29 -22.32
C ALA A 126 -8.12 0.61 -21.11
N GLU A 127 -7.80 1.88 -21.32
CA GLU A 127 -7.62 2.88 -20.27
C GLU A 127 -8.94 3.12 -19.50
N LYS A 128 -10.07 3.29 -20.22
CA LYS A 128 -11.38 3.41 -19.60
C LYS A 128 -11.79 2.17 -18.77
N TYR A 129 -11.53 0.97 -19.27
CA TYR A 129 -11.77 -0.26 -18.51
C TYR A 129 -10.91 -0.36 -17.25
N ALA A 130 -9.63 0.00 -17.37
CA ALA A 130 -8.72 0.00 -16.23
C ALA A 130 -9.11 1.05 -15.18
N GLU A 131 -9.67 2.18 -15.60
CA GLU A 131 -10.17 3.22 -14.70
C GLU A 131 -11.45 2.77 -13.98
N GLN A 132 -12.40 2.15 -14.69
CA GLN A 132 -13.61 1.56 -14.09
C GLN A 132 -13.29 0.48 -13.06
N ILE A 133 -12.37 -0.44 -13.37
CA ILE A 133 -11.97 -1.48 -12.42
C ILE A 133 -11.33 -0.86 -11.17
N ARG A 134 -10.47 0.15 -11.33
CA ARG A 134 -9.85 0.85 -10.19
C ARG A 134 -10.88 1.59 -9.33
N GLU A 135 -11.90 2.16 -9.95
CA GLU A 135 -12.96 2.86 -9.24
C GLU A 135 -13.88 1.88 -8.48
N GLU A 136 -14.22 0.74 -9.10
CA GLU A 136 -14.96 -0.34 -8.43
C GLU A 136 -14.19 -0.94 -7.25
N GLU A 137 -12.87 -1.16 -7.41
CA GLU A 137 -12.00 -1.63 -6.32
C GLU A 137 -11.90 -0.63 -5.17
N ARG A 138 -11.76 0.67 -5.48
CA ARG A 138 -11.77 1.73 -4.47
C ARG A 138 -13.08 1.80 -3.72
N THR A 139 -14.20 1.69 -4.41
CA THR A 139 -15.53 1.71 -3.79
C THR A 139 -15.72 0.50 -2.86
N ARG A 140 -15.34 -0.70 -3.30
CA ARG A 140 -15.38 -1.91 -2.46
C ARG A 140 -14.51 -1.78 -1.20
N LEU A 141 -13.27 -1.31 -1.36
CA LEU A 141 -12.36 -1.09 -0.23
C LEU A 141 -12.90 -0.04 0.75
N GLN A 142 -13.58 0.98 0.24
CA GLN A 142 -14.21 1.99 1.08
C GLN A 142 -15.41 1.42 1.84
N GLU A 143 -16.29 0.68 1.16
CA GLU A 143 -17.44 0.01 1.79
C GLU A 143 -17.00 -0.99 2.88
N GLU A 144 -15.93 -1.75 2.62
CA GLU A 144 -15.36 -2.70 3.59
C GLU A 144 -14.80 -1.97 4.83
N LYS A 145 -14.08 -0.85 4.61
CA LYS A 145 -13.59 -0.01 5.72
C LYS A 145 -14.75 0.57 6.54
N ASP A 146 -15.74 1.11 5.88
CA ASP A 146 -16.91 1.71 6.54
C ASP A 146 -17.71 0.65 7.34
N TYR A 147 -17.82 -0.57 6.79
CA TYR A 147 -18.41 -1.71 7.50
C TYR A 147 -17.62 -2.06 8.76
N VAL A 148 -16.30 -2.19 8.67
CA VAL A 148 -15.42 -2.52 9.81
C VAL A 148 -15.48 -1.42 10.88
N ILE A 149 -15.48 -0.15 10.49
CA ILE A 149 -15.63 0.98 11.42
C ILE A 149 -16.97 0.90 12.14
N LYS A 150 -18.05 0.67 11.42
CA LYS A 150 -19.41 0.59 11.98
C LYS A 150 -19.58 -0.60 12.95
N GLU A 151 -18.98 -1.74 12.64
CA GLU A 151 -18.97 -2.91 13.53
C GLU A 151 -18.15 -2.66 14.80
N ARG A 152 -17.01 -1.98 14.70
CA ARG A 152 -16.22 -1.55 15.86
C ARG A 152 -17.00 -0.59 16.75
N GLU A 153 -17.69 0.39 16.18
CA GLU A 153 -18.51 1.34 16.92
C GLU A 153 -19.67 0.65 17.68
N LYS A 154 -20.34 -0.31 17.05
CA LYS A 154 -21.38 -1.11 17.68
C LYS A 154 -20.83 -1.92 18.84
N MET A 155 -19.68 -2.59 18.64
CA MET A 155 -19.03 -3.38 19.69
C MET A 155 -18.66 -2.49 20.88
N GLY A 156 -18.09 -1.30 20.64
CA GLY A 156 -17.79 -0.32 21.69
C GLY A 156 -19.02 0.09 22.48
N THR A 157 -20.14 0.38 21.82
CA THR A 157 -21.41 0.74 22.47
C THR A 157 -21.98 -0.43 23.27
N TYR A 158 -21.89 -1.64 22.74
CA TYR A 158 -22.35 -2.85 23.42
C TYR A 158 -21.56 -3.11 24.71
N MET A 159 -20.21 -3.00 24.64
CA MET A 159 -19.35 -3.16 25.82
C MET A 159 -19.59 -2.08 26.89
N GLU A 160 -19.82 -0.83 26.46
CA GLU A 160 -20.17 0.26 27.37
C GLU A 160 -21.46 -0.02 28.13
N ASN A 161 -22.49 -0.50 27.44
CA ASN A 161 -23.75 -0.90 28.07
C ASN A 161 -23.58 -2.05 29.06
N ILE A 162 -22.80 -3.10 28.69
CA ILE A 162 -22.51 -4.22 29.60
C ILE A 162 -21.78 -3.73 30.84
N ALA A 163 -20.75 -2.90 30.69
CA ALA A 163 -19.98 -2.38 31.81
C ALA A 163 -20.85 -1.55 32.78
N HIS A 164 -21.73 -0.70 32.26
CA HIS A 164 -22.70 0.04 33.09
C HIS A 164 -23.67 -0.89 33.83
N GLN A 165 -24.17 -1.93 33.14
CA GLN A 165 -25.07 -2.90 33.74
C GLN A 165 -24.40 -3.80 34.78
N LEU A 166 -23.09 -4.03 34.69
CA LEU A 166 -22.31 -4.78 35.65
C LEU A 166 -21.89 -3.92 36.84
N LYS A 167 -21.54 -2.65 36.62
CA LYS A 167 -21.08 -1.73 37.66
C LYS A 167 -22.13 -1.54 38.80
N THR A 168 -23.38 -1.38 38.43
CA THR A 168 -24.46 -1.10 39.38
C THR A 168 -24.71 -2.25 40.35
N PRO A 169 -24.91 -3.52 39.91
CA PRO A 169 -25.10 -4.64 40.85
C PRO A 169 -23.83 -4.94 41.68
N THR A 170 -22.63 -4.78 41.07
CA THR A 170 -21.38 -4.98 41.78
C THR A 170 -21.23 -3.98 42.92
N ALA A 171 -21.53 -2.69 42.69
CA ALA A 171 -21.49 -1.68 43.73
C ALA A 171 -22.51 -1.96 44.84
N GLY A 172 -23.71 -2.44 44.49
CA GLY A 172 -24.72 -2.82 45.50
C GLY A 172 -24.29 -4.01 46.35
N MET A 173 -23.68 -5.03 45.74
CA MET A 173 -23.12 -6.18 46.46
C MET A 173 -21.96 -5.76 47.36
N MET A 174 -21.11 -4.84 46.91
CA MET A 174 -19.97 -4.32 47.66
C MET A 174 -20.43 -3.62 48.96
N LEU A 175 -21.35 -2.67 48.84
CA LEU A 175 -21.95 -1.99 50.00
C LEU A 175 -22.60 -2.95 50.96
N GLY A 176 -23.31 -3.98 50.49
CA GLY A 176 -23.90 -5.01 51.30
C GLY A 176 -22.88 -5.85 52.08
N LEU A 177 -21.79 -6.23 51.44
CA LEU A 177 -20.70 -7.00 52.06
C LEU A 177 -19.87 -6.15 53.04
N GLU A 178 -19.62 -4.89 52.73
CA GLU A 178 -18.95 -3.93 53.64
C GLU A 178 -19.77 -3.74 54.92
N TYR A 179 -21.09 -3.52 54.80
CA TYR A 179 -21.97 -3.42 55.94
C TYR A 179 -21.94 -4.70 56.80
N LEU A 180 -22.00 -5.89 56.20
CA LEU A 180 -21.89 -7.16 56.89
C LEU A 180 -20.52 -7.37 57.55
N HIS A 181 -19.44 -6.97 56.87
CA HIS A 181 -18.09 -7.05 57.40
C HIS A 181 -17.89 -6.18 58.62
N ASP A 182 -18.40 -4.95 58.60
CA ASP A 182 -18.25 -4.00 59.69
C ASP A 182 -19.14 -4.32 60.90
N THR A 183 -20.24 -5.08 60.72
CA THR A 183 -21.16 -5.49 61.76
C THR A 183 -20.91 -6.90 62.27
N GLU A 184 -20.04 -7.69 61.66
CA GLU A 184 -19.75 -9.08 62.05
C GLU A 184 -18.81 -9.13 63.26
N ALA A 185 -19.21 -9.83 64.31
CA ALA A 185 -18.44 -10.00 65.52
C ALA A 185 -17.53 -11.24 65.54
N ASP A 186 -17.76 -12.20 64.64
CA ASP A 186 -16.92 -13.39 64.45
C ASP A 186 -15.77 -13.09 63.51
N GLU A 187 -14.55 -13.10 64.04
CA GLU A 187 -13.34 -12.82 63.24
C GLU A 187 -13.17 -13.73 62.03
N GLN A 188 -13.59 -14.99 62.07
CA GLN A 188 -13.45 -15.93 60.98
C GLN A 188 -14.43 -15.59 59.86
N ARG A 189 -15.64 -15.16 60.19
CA ARG A 189 -16.63 -14.69 59.23
C ARG A 189 -16.22 -13.34 58.63
N GLN A 190 -15.74 -12.44 59.47
CA GLN A 190 -15.22 -11.14 59.02
C GLN A 190 -14.11 -11.30 58.03
N ARG A 191 -13.12 -12.18 58.25
CA ARG A 191 -12.07 -12.50 57.28
C ARG A 191 -12.60 -13.05 55.95
N ARG A 192 -13.63 -13.92 56.00
CA ARG A 192 -14.29 -14.44 54.79
C ARG A 192 -15.03 -13.33 54.05
N LEU A 193 -15.69 -12.43 54.70
CA LEU A 193 -16.34 -11.27 54.11
C LEU A 193 -15.31 -10.36 53.43
N GLY A 194 -14.19 -10.05 54.08
CA GLY A 194 -13.08 -9.29 53.47
C GLY A 194 -12.53 -9.93 52.20
N GLN A 195 -12.41 -11.28 52.16
CA GLN A 195 -12.01 -11.98 50.94
C GLN A 195 -13.05 -11.82 49.80
N ARG A 196 -14.36 -11.78 50.12
CA ARG A 196 -15.41 -11.58 49.11
C ARG A 196 -15.46 -10.14 48.61
N ILE A 197 -15.22 -9.17 49.47
CA ILE A 197 -15.08 -7.76 49.09
C ILE A 197 -13.91 -7.63 48.10
N SER A 198 -12.73 -8.16 48.41
CA SER A 198 -11.59 -8.13 47.51
C SER A 198 -11.85 -8.80 46.14
N GLN A 199 -12.65 -9.88 46.11
CA GLN A 199 -13.07 -10.51 44.84
C GLN A 199 -13.99 -9.59 44.02
N LEU A 200 -14.93 -8.87 44.66
CA LEU A 200 -15.80 -7.92 43.98
C LEU A 200 -15.05 -6.69 43.46
N GLU A 201 -14.09 -6.17 44.23
CA GLU A 201 -13.20 -5.10 43.82
C GLU A 201 -12.45 -5.48 42.52
N ARG A 202 -11.86 -6.69 42.48
CA ARG A 202 -11.20 -7.22 41.30
C ARG A 202 -12.14 -7.31 40.08
N MET A 203 -13.37 -7.79 40.26
CA MET A 203 -14.38 -7.84 39.19
C MET A 203 -14.74 -6.45 38.70
N SER A 204 -14.82 -5.46 39.57
CA SER A 204 -15.07 -4.06 39.23
C SER A 204 -13.93 -3.49 38.38
N ASP A 205 -12.69 -3.70 38.82
CA ASP A 205 -11.48 -3.26 38.09
C ASP A 205 -11.36 -3.92 36.70
N MET A 206 -11.66 -5.23 36.62
CA MET A 206 -11.71 -5.94 35.32
C MET A 206 -12.73 -5.33 34.39
N THR A 207 -13.95 -5.10 34.88
CA THR A 207 -15.03 -4.52 34.07
C THR A 207 -14.66 -3.13 33.59
N ALA A 208 -14.06 -2.29 34.44
CA ALA A 208 -13.56 -0.97 34.06
C ALA A 208 -12.46 -1.03 33.00
N SER A 209 -11.54 -1.97 33.15
CA SER A 209 -10.43 -2.15 32.18
C SER A 209 -10.92 -2.65 30.82
N LEU A 210 -11.88 -3.58 30.80
CA LEU A 210 -12.53 -4.06 29.56
C LEU A 210 -13.28 -2.93 28.85
N LEU A 211 -13.99 -2.08 29.61
CA LEU A 211 -14.68 -0.93 29.06
C LEU A 211 -13.70 0.05 28.39
N ARG A 212 -12.60 0.37 29.08
CA ARG A 212 -11.54 1.25 28.51
C ARG A 212 -10.94 0.68 27.24
N LEU A 213 -10.69 -0.62 27.23
CA LEU A 213 -10.20 -1.31 26.03
C LEU A 213 -11.20 -1.21 24.88
N ALA A 214 -12.48 -1.44 25.14
CA ALA A 214 -13.53 -1.33 24.13
C ALA A 214 -13.68 0.10 23.57
N GLN A 215 -13.51 1.12 24.43
CA GLN A 215 -13.49 2.52 24.01
C GLN A 215 -12.30 2.86 23.11
N ILE A 216 -11.12 2.32 23.41
CA ILE A 216 -9.93 2.45 22.55
C ILE A 216 -10.17 1.78 21.20
N ASP A 217 -10.64 0.53 21.21
CA ASP A 217 -10.88 -0.27 19.99
C ASP A 217 -11.92 0.35 19.05
N SER A 218 -12.94 0.99 19.64
CA SER A 218 -13.98 1.67 18.87
C SER A 218 -13.57 3.05 18.35
N GLY A 219 -12.37 3.53 18.69
CA GLY A 219 -11.92 4.87 18.33
C GLY A 219 -12.69 6.00 19.00
N LYS A 220 -13.52 5.70 20.03
CA LYS A 220 -14.35 6.68 20.74
C LYS A 220 -13.60 7.51 21.77
N ILE A 221 -12.33 7.20 22.02
CA ILE A 221 -11.51 8.00 22.93
C ILE A 221 -11.05 9.28 22.24
N TRP A 222 -11.63 10.39 22.64
CA TRP A 222 -11.17 11.71 22.29
C TRP A 222 -10.15 12.18 23.33
N MET A 223 -8.86 12.12 22.99
CA MET A 223 -7.79 12.62 23.84
C MET A 223 -7.91 14.13 24.01
N LYS A 224 -8.12 14.60 25.23
CA LYS A 224 -8.13 16.01 25.58
C LYS A 224 -6.73 16.46 25.94
N LYS A 225 -5.85 16.49 24.92
CA LYS A 225 -4.44 16.90 25.12
C LYS A 225 -4.35 18.36 25.50
N LYS A 226 -3.70 18.63 26.64
CA LYS A 226 -3.35 19.97 27.12
C LYS A 226 -1.89 19.96 27.55
N LYS A 227 -1.32 21.13 27.73
CA LYS A 227 0.02 21.28 28.27
C LYS A 227 -0.04 21.02 29.78
N GLU A 228 0.46 19.88 30.21
CA GLU A 228 0.41 19.39 31.58
C GLU A 228 1.82 19.18 32.12
N ASN A 229 2.00 19.24 33.43
CA ASN A 229 3.26 18.93 34.08
C ASN A 229 3.42 17.41 34.28
N LEU A 230 4.21 16.77 33.39
CA LEU A 230 4.46 15.33 33.44
C LEU A 230 5.05 14.88 34.78
N SER A 231 5.90 15.72 35.40
CA SER A 231 6.53 15.40 36.68
C SER A 231 5.50 15.26 37.80
N GLU A 232 4.47 16.13 37.84
CA GLU A 232 3.34 16.01 38.77
C GLU A 232 2.52 14.75 38.51
N LEU A 233 2.20 14.46 37.22
CA LEU A 233 1.43 13.27 36.87
C LEU A 233 2.15 11.96 37.26
N LEU A 234 3.47 11.92 37.14
CA LEU A 234 4.29 10.79 37.59
C LEU A 234 4.28 10.65 39.10
N ASN A 235 4.41 11.76 39.84
CA ASN A 235 4.35 11.76 41.30
C ASN A 235 2.96 11.30 41.82
N GLU A 236 1.87 11.87 41.28
CA GLU A 236 0.51 11.44 41.62
C GLU A 236 0.29 9.95 41.33
N SER A 237 0.84 9.44 40.23
CA SER A 237 0.73 8.01 39.89
C SER A 237 1.54 7.13 40.85
N ALA A 238 2.67 7.60 41.36
CA ALA A 238 3.49 6.91 42.34
C ALA A 238 2.82 6.91 43.69
N ASP A 239 2.22 8.01 44.14
CA ASP A 239 1.48 8.14 45.38
C ASP A 239 0.26 7.23 45.41
N ALA A 240 -0.45 7.10 44.30
CA ALA A 240 -1.61 6.22 44.18
C ALA A 240 -1.30 4.72 44.40
N VAL A 241 -0.04 4.30 44.26
CA VAL A 241 0.43 2.91 44.46
C VAL A 241 1.23 2.74 45.77
N GLU A 242 1.44 3.83 46.49
CA GLU A 242 2.19 3.81 47.77
C GLU A 242 1.69 2.76 48.77
N PRO A 243 0.38 2.62 49.05
CA PRO A 243 -0.10 1.62 49.98
C PRO A 243 0.29 0.17 49.63
N LEU A 244 0.34 -0.14 48.32
CA LEU A 244 0.78 -1.47 47.85
C LEU A 244 2.26 -1.68 48.05
N ARG A 245 3.08 -0.65 47.80
CA ARG A 245 4.53 -0.69 48.04
C ARG A 245 4.87 -0.80 49.54
N ALA A 246 4.16 -0.01 50.36
CA ALA A 246 4.37 -0.03 51.79
C ALA A 246 4.04 -1.41 52.39
N ALA A 247 2.93 -2.06 51.94
CA ALA A 247 2.57 -3.40 52.35
C ALA A 247 3.63 -4.47 52.10
N LYS A 248 4.47 -4.28 51.07
CA LYS A 248 5.61 -5.17 50.73
C LYS A 248 6.95 -4.63 51.20
N SER A 249 7.02 -3.50 51.91
CA SER A 249 8.25 -2.84 52.34
C SER A 249 9.24 -2.58 51.17
N ILE A 250 8.72 -2.18 50.00
CA ILE A 250 9.49 -1.94 48.79
C ILE A 250 10.22 -0.61 48.91
N ASP A 251 11.57 -0.62 48.66
CA ASP A 251 12.37 0.60 48.53
C ASP A 251 12.04 1.29 47.20
N PHE A 252 11.42 2.47 47.25
CA PHE A 252 11.06 3.25 46.08
C PHE A 252 11.93 4.47 45.95
N GLN A 253 12.66 4.55 44.81
CA GLN A 253 13.54 5.66 44.48
C GLN A 253 13.04 6.34 43.20
N GLN A 254 13.00 7.67 43.22
CA GLN A 254 12.66 8.42 42.01
C GLN A 254 13.67 9.54 41.76
N LYS A 255 13.95 9.73 40.45
CA LYS A 255 14.76 10.82 39.94
C LYS A 255 14.00 11.48 38.80
N ILE A 256 13.20 12.49 39.11
CA ILE A 256 12.33 13.22 38.19
C ILE A 256 12.67 14.70 38.31
N PRO A 257 12.86 15.46 37.20
CA PRO A 257 12.99 16.92 37.24
C PRO A 257 11.77 17.58 37.87
N GLU A 258 11.94 18.75 38.48
CA GLU A 258 10.83 19.44 39.16
C GLU A 258 9.70 19.83 38.21
N GLU A 259 10.03 20.24 36.97
CA GLU A 259 9.04 20.68 35.98
C GLU A 259 9.35 20.09 34.60
N THR A 260 8.40 19.35 34.04
CA THR A 260 8.51 18.75 32.71
C THR A 260 7.17 18.83 32.00
N MET A 261 7.08 19.71 30.97
CA MET A 261 5.81 19.99 30.29
C MET A 261 5.59 19.06 29.09
N LEU A 262 4.46 18.35 29.09
CA LEU A 262 4.04 17.47 28.00
C LEU A 262 2.66 17.87 27.49
N SER A 263 2.43 17.84 26.19
CA SER A 263 1.08 17.94 25.61
C SER A 263 0.40 16.57 25.66
N CYS A 264 -0.42 16.36 26.67
CA CYS A 264 -1.04 15.05 26.91
C CYS A 264 -2.46 15.18 27.51
N ASP A 265 -3.16 14.06 27.55
CA ASP A 265 -4.35 13.90 28.35
C ASP A 265 -3.95 13.39 29.75
N ALA A 266 -4.07 14.26 30.75
CA ALA A 266 -3.63 14.00 32.13
C ALA A 266 -4.28 12.78 32.75
N PHE A 267 -5.56 12.53 32.45
CA PHE A 267 -6.28 11.36 32.97
C PHE A 267 -5.66 10.06 32.47
N TRP A 268 -5.44 9.96 31.16
CA TRP A 268 -4.88 8.75 30.58
C TRP A 268 -3.41 8.53 30.93
N ILE A 269 -2.62 9.58 31.00
CA ILE A 269 -1.21 9.49 31.42
C ILE A 269 -1.10 9.00 32.86
N ARG A 270 -1.88 9.53 33.80
CA ARG A 270 -1.92 9.01 35.18
C ARG A 270 -2.31 7.54 35.23
N GLU A 271 -3.33 7.16 34.48
CA GLU A 271 -3.82 5.79 34.47
C GLU A 271 -2.78 4.79 33.97
N VAL A 272 -2.04 5.10 32.91
CA VAL A 272 -1.03 4.18 32.39
C VAL A 272 0.20 4.09 33.30
N PHE A 273 0.64 5.20 33.92
CA PHE A 273 1.75 5.14 34.87
C PHE A 273 1.34 4.44 36.17
N LYS A 274 0.09 4.63 36.65
CA LYS A 274 -0.43 3.85 37.74
C LYS A 274 -0.44 2.35 37.43
N ASN A 275 -0.86 1.96 36.23
CA ASN A 275 -0.83 0.57 35.79
C ASN A 275 0.60 0.00 35.76
N LEU A 276 1.56 0.73 35.17
CA LEU A 276 2.96 0.29 35.13
C LEU A 276 3.58 0.15 36.50
N LEU A 277 3.35 1.13 37.41
CA LEU A 277 3.85 1.11 38.77
C LEU A 277 3.17 0.02 39.63
N LYS A 278 1.85 -0.22 39.44
CA LYS A 278 1.14 -1.33 40.05
C LYS A 278 1.77 -2.65 39.60
N ASN A 279 1.95 -2.85 38.31
CA ASN A 279 2.62 -4.04 37.76
C ASN A 279 4.02 -4.24 38.33
N ALA A 280 4.84 -3.18 38.36
CA ALA A 280 6.16 -3.22 38.98
C ALA A 280 6.09 -3.64 40.45
N THR A 281 5.09 -3.14 41.23
CA THR A 281 4.90 -3.47 42.65
C THR A 281 4.44 -4.92 42.84
N GLU A 282 3.53 -5.41 41.99
CA GLU A 282 3.01 -6.78 42.05
C GLU A 282 4.15 -7.80 41.84
N HIS A 283 5.02 -7.54 40.86
CA HIS A 283 6.13 -8.43 40.50
C HIS A 283 7.42 -8.20 41.30
N THR A 284 7.49 -7.19 42.16
CA THR A 284 8.60 -6.99 43.09
C THR A 284 8.42 -7.86 44.37
N PRO A 285 9.42 -8.61 44.82
CA PRO A 285 9.36 -9.33 46.05
C PRO A 285 9.29 -8.40 47.29
N GLU A 286 8.95 -8.93 48.44
CA GLU A 286 9.03 -8.19 49.70
C GLU A 286 10.46 -7.68 49.93
N ASN A 287 10.59 -6.45 50.43
CA ASN A 287 11.88 -5.73 50.61
C ASN A 287 12.63 -5.51 49.32
N GLY A 288 12.00 -5.65 48.15
CA GLY A 288 12.63 -5.38 46.87
C GLY A 288 12.75 -3.89 46.56
N GLN A 289 13.18 -3.56 45.33
CA GLN A 289 13.44 -2.20 44.90
C GLN A 289 12.65 -1.83 43.62
N ILE A 290 12.11 -0.60 43.58
CA ILE A 290 11.57 0.02 42.38
C ILE A 290 12.26 1.37 42.18
N ARG A 291 12.69 1.67 40.95
CA ARG A 291 13.29 2.95 40.60
C ARG A 291 12.60 3.56 39.41
N MET A 292 12.19 4.83 39.50
CA MET A 292 11.60 5.59 38.40
C MET A 292 12.51 6.79 38.05
N THR A 293 12.89 6.92 36.78
CA THR A 293 13.68 8.05 36.30
C THR A 293 13.03 8.70 35.09
N LEU A 294 13.21 10.02 34.96
CA LEU A 294 12.83 10.77 33.77
C LEU A 294 14.03 11.57 33.31
N ASP A 295 14.46 11.32 32.07
CA ASP A 295 15.54 12.02 31.40
C ASP A 295 15.01 12.62 30.08
N VAL A 296 15.72 13.63 29.55
CA VAL A 296 15.44 14.22 28.24
C VAL A 296 16.53 13.78 27.27
N SER A 297 16.14 13.09 26.21
CA SER A 297 17.09 12.61 25.20
C SER A 297 16.48 12.70 23.80
N ASN A 298 17.23 13.23 22.83
CA ASN A 298 16.84 13.27 21.40
C ASN A 298 15.45 13.90 21.12
N GLY A 299 15.06 14.92 21.90
CA GLY A 299 13.74 15.56 21.75
C GLY A 299 12.58 14.71 22.29
N GLN A 300 12.87 13.74 23.13
CA GLN A 300 11.88 12.88 23.77
C GLN A 300 12.15 12.82 25.28
N TYR A 301 11.09 12.58 26.04
CA TYR A 301 11.18 12.17 27.43
C TYR A 301 11.43 10.66 27.46
N ASP A 302 12.53 10.23 28.09
CA ASP A 302 12.89 8.84 28.38
C ASP A 302 12.58 8.54 29.84
N ILE A 303 11.44 7.86 30.06
CA ILE A 303 11.00 7.47 31.39
C ILE A 303 11.33 5.99 31.56
N ARG A 304 12.02 5.65 32.67
CA ARG A 304 12.36 4.28 32.97
C ARG A 304 11.81 3.87 34.32
N ILE A 305 11.18 2.71 34.36
CA ILE A 305 10.68 2.08 35.58
C ILE A 305 11.38 0.75 35.73
N TYR A 306 12.27 0.67 36.70
CA TYR A 306 12.97 -0.56 37.09
C TYR A 306 12.27 -1.20 38.27
N ASN A 307 12.17 -2.51 38.29
CA ASN A 307 11.74 -3.30 39.45
C ASN A 307 12.62 -4.55 39.61
N SER A 308 12.97 -4.89 40.87
CA SER A 308 13.74 -6.09 41.21
C SER A 308 12.84 -7.32 41.27
N GLY A 309 12.23 -7.67 40.13
CA GLY A 309 11.33 -8.82 39.99
C GLY A 309 11.95 -9.95 39.16
N ALA A 310 11.13 -10.93 38.84
CA ALA A 310 11.53 -12.03 37.96
C ALA A 310 11.90 -11.55 36.56
N GLU A 311 12.81 -12.28 35.91
CA GLU A 311 13.19 -12.04 34.53
C GLU A 311 12.03 -12.23 33.56
N ILE A 312 11.92 -11.34 32.57
CA ILE A 312 11.06 -11.49 31.41
C ILE A 312 11.94 -11.96 30.26
N THR A 313 11.71 -13.19 29.79
CA THR A 313 12.49 -13.78 28.70
C THR A 313 12.35 -12.99 27.40
N MET A 314 13.31 -13.15 26.48
CA MET A 314 13.27 -12.43 25.19
C MET A 314 11.97 -12.65 24.42
N ASP A 315 11.45 -13.87 24.43
CA ASP A 315 10.20 -14.21 23.72
C ASP A 315 8.97 -13.52 24.38
N GLN A 316 8.98 -13.40 25.68
CA GLN A 316 7.90 -12.77 26.43
C GLN A 316 7.86 -11.23 26.30
N ARG A 317 8.98 -10.57 25.95
CA ARG A 317 9.09 -9.09 25.96
C ARG A 317 8.07 -8.36 25.10
N GLU A 318 7.64 -8.97 24.00
CA GLU A 318 6.56 -8.43 23.16
C GLU A 318 5.20 -8.98 23.61
N GLU A 319 5.12 -10.26 23.98
CA GLU A 319 3.87 -10.93 24.34
C GLU A 319 3.20 -10.37 25.61
N ILE A 320 3.98 -9.83 26.57
CA ILE A 320 3.43 -9.21 27.79
C ILE A 320 2.53 -8.00 27.51
N PHE A 321 2.65 -7.40 26.31
CA PHE A 321 1.77 -6.32 25.86
C PHE A 321 0.55 -6.82 25.08
N ASP A 322 0.40 -8.13 24.87
CA ASP A 322 -0.77 -8.68 24.22
C ASP A 322 -1.96 -8.75 25.17
N ARG A 323 -3.16 -8.77 24.59
CA ARG A 323 -4.40 -8.81 25.37
C ARG A 323 -4.52 -10.11 26.12
N PHE A 324 -4.85 -10.01 27.39
CA PHE A 324 -5.07 -11.16 28.26
C PHE A 324 -3.82 -12.02 28.50
N TYR A 325 -2.64 -11.52 28.14
CA TYR A 325 -1.40 -12.23 28.45
C TYR A 325 -1.15 -12.25 29.96
N GLN A 326 -0.86 -13.42 30.48
CA GLN A 326 -0.55 -13.67 31.89
C GLN A 326 0.57 -14.71 31.94
N THR A 327 1.53 -14.52 32.84
CA THR A 327 2.50 -15.57 33.15
C THR A 327 1.88 -16.62 34.10
N ASP A 328 2.42 -17.85 34.09
CA ASP A 328 1.86 -18.95 34.91
C ASP A 328 1.80 -18.67 36.42
N GLY A 329 2.52 -17.67 36.91
CA GLY A 329 2.50 -17.19 38.30
C GLY A 329 1.41 -16.19 38.60
N ASP A 330 0.90 -15.45 37.60
CA ASP A 330 0.01 -14.27 37.77
C ASP A 330 -1.48 -14.58 37.83
N LYS A 331 -1.86 -15.84 37.68
CA LYS A 331 -3.28 -16.27 37.54
C LYS A 331 -4.26 -15.79 38.62
N LYS A 332 -3.78 -15.14 39.69
CA LYS A 332 -4.64 -14.72 40.79
C LYS A 332 -5.00 -13.24 40.87
N ASP A 333 -4.14 -12.34 40.35
CA ASP A 333 -4.25 -10.92 40.68
C ASP A 333 -4.32 -9.94 39.53
N SER A 334 -3.99 -10.33 38.27
CA SER A 334 -4.05 -9.47 37.11
C SER A 334 -4.83 -10.11 35.93
N PHE A 335 -5.44 -9.28 35.09
CA PHE A 335 -6.24 -9.76 33.94
C PHE A 335 -5.52 -9.67 32.59
N GLY A 336 -4.23 -9.30 32.58
CA GLY A 336 -3.43 -9.14 31.36
C GLY A 336 -3.92 -8.02 30.43
N ILE A 337 -4.65 -7.03 30.94
CA ILE A 337 -5.19 -5.90 30.16
C ILE A 337 -4.34 -4.64 30.35
N GLY A 338 -3.72 -4.46 31.52
CA GLY A 338 -3.07 -3.21 31.92
C GLY A 338 -1.91 -2.79 31.01
N LEU A 339 -0.99 -3.70 30.69
CA LEU A 339 0.16 -3.43 29.82
C LEU A 339 -0.28 -3.16 28.37
N HIS A 340 -1.24 -3.91 27.86
CA HIS A 340 -1.83 -3.67 26.56
C HIS A 340 -2.49 -2.28 26.49
N LEU A 341 -3.30 -1.94 27.45
CA LEU A 341 -3.92 -0.61 27.57
C LEU A 341 -2.86 0.50 27.61
N SER A 342 -1.80 0.30 28.40
CA SER A 342 -0.70 1.27 28.47
C SER A 342 -0.01 1.47 27.12
N ARG A 343 0.27 0.39 26.37
CA ARG A 343 0.84 0.47 25.04
C ARG A 343 -0.03 1.28 24.08
N GLU A 344 -1.33 1.04 24.05
CA GLU A 344 -2.26 1.76 23.19
C GLU A 344 -2.38 3.26 23.54
N ILE A 345 -2.45 3.60 24.83
CA ILE A 345 -2.47 4.99 25.27
C ILE A 345 -1.17 5.73 24.92
N PHE A 346 0.00 5.11 25.14
CA PHE A 346 1.27 5.73 24.71
C PHE A 346 1.32 5.91 23.20
N ARG A 347 0.84 4.93 22.41
CA ARG A 347 0.73 5.05 20.95
C ARG A 347 -0.16 6.22 20.53
N MET A 348 -1.29 6.45 21.20
CA MET A 348 -2.16 7.62 20.95
C MET A 348 -1.49 8.95 21.34
N HIS A 349 -0.49 8.93 22.20
CA HIS A 349 0.39 10.06 22.52
C HIS A 349 1.64 10.09 21.64
N GLN A 350 1.71 9.28 20.58
CA GLN A 350 2.88 9.13 19.68
C GLN A 350 4.15 8.67 20.42
N GLY A 351 3.97 8.07 21.57
CA GLY A 351 5.02 7.47 22.37
C GLY A 351 5.11 5.96 22.19
N THR A 352 6.07 5.36 22.86
CA THR A 352 6.29 3.91 22.89
C THR A 352 6.57 3.42 24.30
N VAL A 353 6.24 2.17 24.57
CA VAL A 353 6.65 1.45 25.78
C VAL A 353 7.23 0.09 25.39
N ARG A 354 8.31 -0.29 26.05
CA ARG A 354 8.99 -1.59 25.82
C ARG A 354 9.72 -2.07 27.06
N VAL A 355 10.05 -3.34 27.09
CA VAL A 355 11.05 -3.87 28.03
C VAL A 355 12.44 -3.52 27.45
N LEU A 356 13.18 -2.67 28.17
CA LEU A 356 14.53 -2.26 27.77
C LEU A 356 15.54 -3.36 28.11
N GLU A 357 15.52 -3.78 29.37
CA GLU A 357 16.42 -4.79 29.93
C GLU A 357 15.64 -5.65 30.91
N SER A 358 15.93 -6.94 30.95
CA SER A 358 15.40 -7.86 31.94
C SER A 358 16.40 -9.00 32.11
N ASP A 359 16.78 -9.25 33.35
CA ASP A 359 17.68 -10.29 33.79
C ASP A 359 17.29 -10.80 35.21
N GLU A 360 18.14 -11.63 35.80
CA GLU A 360 17.94 -12.19 37.14
C GLU A 360 17.87 -11.11 38.26
N THR A 361 18.35 -9.88 38.00
CA THR A 361 18.32 -8.77 38.98
C THR A 361 17.03 -7.96 38.92
N GLY A 362 16.35 -7.99 37.81
CA GLY A 362 15.08 -7.27 37.61
C GLY A 362 14.78 -6.89 36.17
N THR A 363 13.71 -6.11 36.01
CA THR A 363 13.19 -5.66 34.72
C THR A 363 13.12 -4.15 34.67
N THR A 364 13.52 -3.57 33.53
CA THR A 364 13.39 -2.14 33.22
C THR A 364 12.41 -1.94 32.06
N PHE A 365 11.31 -1.27 32.34
CA PHE A 365 10.43 -0.74 31.29
C PHE A 365 10.92 0.64 30.86
N GLN A 366 10.95 0.88 29.56
CA GLN A 366 11.27 2.18 28.97
C GLN A 366 10.04 2.74 28.25
N ILE A 367 9.73 4.00 28.55
CA ILE A 367 8.66 4.76 27.91
C ILE A 367 9.31 5.97 27.24
N LEU A 368 9.05 6.15 25.94
CA LEU A 368 9.49 7.31 25.18
C LEU A 368 8.28 8.14 24.79
N LEU A 369 8.27 9.42 25.16
CA LEU A 369 7.21 10.37 24.81
C LEU A 369 7.83 11.56 24.07
N PRO A 370 7.34 11.92 22.85
CA PRO A 370 7.91 13.03 22.10
C PRO A 370 7.60 14.38 22.77
N ILE A 371 8.57 15.27 22.76
CA ILE A 371 8.43 16.67 23.20
C ILE A 371 7.88 17.46 22.02
N PHE A 372 6.56 17.71 21.97
CA PHE A 372 5.98 18.56 20.95
C PHE A 372 6.25 20.02 21.24
N THR A 373 6.93 20.71 20.34
CA THR A 373 7.02 22.18 20.38
C THR A 373 5.76 22.76 19.74
N ALA A 374 5.39 24.00 20.10
CA ALA A 374 4.20 24.69 19.58
C ALA A 374 4.17 24.82 18.03
N LYS A 375 5.28 24.55 17.33
CA LYS A 375 5.35 24.49 15.86
C LYS A 375 4.70 23.24 15.26
N ASP A 376 4.65 22.14 16.00
CA ASP A 376 4.16 20.86 15.49
C ASP A 376 2.63 20.72 15.59
N ALA A 377 1.99 21.56 16.41
CA ALA A 377 0.52 21.59 16.55
C ALA A 377 -0.19 22.22 15.33
N GLY A 378 0.52 22.96 14.47
CA GLY A 378 -0.04 23.63 13.29
C GLY A 378 -0.02 22.80 12.00
N SER A 379 0.80 21.75 11.90
CA SER A 379 0.98 20.98 10.67
C SER A 379 0.06 19.76 10.53
N ASN A 380 -0.60 19.32 11.60
CA ASN A 380 -1.46 18.13 11.59
C ASN A 380 -2.97 18.42 11.40
N LEU A 381 -3.34 19.66 11.09
CA LEU A 381 -4.75 20.06 10.84
C LEU A 381 -5.12 20.12 9.36
N THR A 382 -4.22 19.71 8.43
CA THR A 382 -4.46 19.82 6.98
C THR A 382 -4.47 18.49 6.24
N GLU A 383 -4.36 17.35 6.95
CA GLU A 383 -4.47 16.02 6.32
C GLU A 383 -5.38 15.09 7.16
N LEU A 384 -6.67 15.32 7.05
CA LEU A 384 -7.73 14.33 7.32
C LEU A 384 -8.88 14.58 6.34
#